data_0108aacd1e7b63c27ce91b8c1d4842e6
#
_entry.id   0108aacd1e7b63c27ce91b8c1d4842e6
#
_cell.length_a   1.000
_cell.length_b   1.000
_cell.length_c   1.000
_cell.angle_alpha   90.00
_cell.angle_beta   90.00
_cell.angle_gamma   90.00
#
_symmetry.space_group_name_H-M   'P 1'
#
loop_
_entity.id
_entity.type
_entity.pdbx_description
1 polymer ?
#
loop_
_entity_poly.entity_id
_entity_poly.type
_entity_poly.pdbx_seq_one_letter_code
_entity_poly.pdbx_strand_id
1 'polypeptide(L)'
;MPAETQQPVMAACSFCLKPSTEVRRLVAGPGVYICDGCVALCAQLVDGPPSPTPHLAAWDHAVTIDEALASLPRIAAAGAQVEQHLTGWVRRARALGATWARIGEALGMTRQSAWERFSGEE
;
A
#
# COMPACT_ATOMS: atom_id res chain seq x y z
N MET A 1 -20.67 -16.83 3.37
CA MET A 1 -19.91 -16.50 2.94
C MET A 1 -19.77 -15.36 2.38
N PRO A 2 -19.85 -14.83 2.39
CA PRO A 2 -19.79 -13.74 1.74
C PRO A 2 -18.58 -12.99 1.66
N ALA A 3 -17.76 -13.06 2.54
CA ALA A 3 -16.52 -12.38 2.46
C ALA A 3 -15.80 -12.72 1.19
N GLU A 4 -16.03 -13.89 0.74
CA GLU A 4 -15.33 -14.30 -0.44
C GLU A 4 -15.92 -13.73 -1.68
N THR A 5 -17.03 -13.06 -1.61
CA THR A 5 -17.55 -12.40 -2.79
C THR A 5 -16.75 -11.17 -3.14
N GLN A 6 -15.94 -10.67 -2.21
CA GLN A 6 -15.08 -9.57 -2.51
C GLN A 6 -13.71 -10.11 -2.82
N GLN A 7 -13.27 -9.91 -4.03
CA GLN A 7 -11.93 -10.32 -4.41
C GLN A 7 -10.95 -9.38 -3.77
N PRO A 8 -10.01 -9.87 -2.99
CA PRO A 8 -8.98 -8.99 -2.46
C PRO A 8 -8.13 -8.46 -3.61
N VAL A 9 -7.61 -7.25 -3.44
CA VAL A 9 -6.65 -6.73 -4.39
C VAL A 9 -5.42 -7.63 -4.34
N MET A 10 -4.95 -8.06 -5.50
CA MET A 10 -3.77 -8.92 -5.54
C MET A 10 -2.58 -8.17 -4.95
N ALA A 11 -1.88 -8.82 -4.05
CA ALA A 11 -0.72 -8.22 -3.42
C ALA A 11 0.36 -7.97 -4.47
N ALA A 12 0.97 -6.82 -4.40
CA ALA A 12 2.01 -6.42 -5.33
C ALA A 12 3.09 -5.65 -4.59
N CYS A 13 4.31 -5.73 -5.11
CA CYS A 13 5.40 -4.96 -4.56
C CYS A 13 5.08 -3.47 -4.67
N SER A 14 5.25 -2.74 -3.58
CA SER A 14 4.97 -1.31 -3.58
C SER A 14 6.08 -0.50 -4.23
N PHE A 15 7.22 -1.11 -4.51
CA PHE A 15 8.36 -0.45 -5.13
C PHE A 15 8.42 -0.62 -6.64
N CYS A 16 8.20 -1.82 -7.14
CA CYS A 16 8.28 -2.06 -8.58
C CYS A 16 6.94 -2.45 -9.19
N LEU A 17 5.92 -2.64 -8.36
CA LEU A 17 4.54 -2.92 -8.76
C LEU A 17 4.34 -4.29 -9.42
N LYS A 18 5.30 -5.18 -9.33
CA LYS A 18 5.10 -6.54 -9.80
C LYS A 18 4.14 -7.28 -8.88
N PRO A 19 3.19 -8.03 -9.43
CA PRO A 19 2.28 -8.80 -8.59
C PRO A 19 3.01 -9.96 -7.92
N SER A 20 2.41 -10.48 -6.87
CA SER A 20 3.02 -11.55 -6.09
C SER A 20 3.33 -12.79 -6.92
N THR A 21 2.63 -12.96 -8.05
CA THR A 21 2.84 -14.11 -8.92
C THR A 21 4.11 -14.00 -9.74
N GLU A 22 4.71 -12.81 -9.81
CA GLU A 22 5.91 -12.57 -10.63
C GLU A 22 7.16 -12.38 -9.80
N VAL A 23 7.05 -12.51 -8.48
CA VAL A 23 8.19 -12.34 -7.60
C VAL A 23 8.35 -13.59 -6.77
N ARG A 24 9.56 -13.77 -6.27
CA ARG A 24 9.86 -14.94 -5.47
C ARG A 24 9.27 -14.83 -4.08
N ARG A 25 9.28 -13.65 -3.51
CA ARG A 25 8.76 -13.43 -2.16
C ARG A 25 8.36 -11.98 -1.98
N LEU A 26 7.24 -11.77 -1.30
CA LEU A 26 6.84 -10.44 -0.87
C LEU A 26 6.92 -10.37 0.64
N VAL A 27 7.52 -9.30 1.14
CA VAL A 27 7.57 -9.01 2.57
C VAL A 27 6.58 -7.89 2.83
N ALA A 28 5.71 -8.09 3.79
CA ALA A 28 4.63 -7.15 4.07
C ALA A 28 4.99 -6.19 5.20
N GLY A 29 4.66 -4.94 5.01
CA GLY A 29 4.56 -3.96 6.07
C GLY A 29 3.12 -3.53 6.17
N PRO A 30 2.76 -2.60 7.08
CA PRO A 30 1.39 -2.13 7.13
C PRO A 30 1.02 -1.39 5.84
N GLY A 31 0.15 -1.99 5.06
CA GLY A 31 -0.33 -1.39 3.82
C GLY A 31 0.60 -1.48 2.63
N VAL A 32 1.80 -2.03 2.80
CA VAL A 32 2.80 -2.04 1.72
C VAL A 32 3.51 -3.38 1.66
N TYR A 33 4.17 -3.62 0.53
CA TYR A 33 4.96 -4.84 0.33
C TYR A 33 6.25 -4.49 -0.39
N ILE A 34 7.25 -5.32 -0.22
CA ILE A 34 8.49 -5.19 -1.00
C ILE A 34 8.91 -6.59 -1.46
N CYS A 35 9.28 -6.71 -2.72
CA CYS A 35 9.68 -8.01 -3.27
C CYS A 35 11.17 -8.25 -3.09
N ASP A 36 11.57 -9.51 -3.27
CA ASP A 36 12.97 -9.91 -3.11
C ASP A 36 13.91 -9.15 -4.02
N GLY A 37 13.49 -8.88 -5.26
CA GLY A 37 14.33 -8.11 -6.18
C GLY A 37 14.56 -6.69 -5.72
N CYS A 38 13.50 -6.05 -5.21
CA CYS A 38 13.63 -4.68 -4.70
C CYS A 38 14.42 -4.64 -3.40
N VAL A 39 14.33 -5.68 -2.57
CA VAL A 39 15.17 -5.76 -1.37
C VAL A 39 16.64 -5.78 -1.76
N ALA A 40 17.01 -6.60 -2.75
CA ALA A 40 18.39 -6.68 -3.19
C ALA A 40 18.86 -5.36 -3.76
N LEU A 41 18.03 -4.72 -4.58
CA LEU A 41 18.37 -3.43 -5.15
C LEU A 41 18.52 -2.36 -4.07
N CYS A 42 17.59 -2.34 -3.12
CA CYS A 42 17.65 -1.36 -2.04
C CYS A 42 18.89 -1.57 -1.17
N ALA A 43 19.29 -2.82 -0.94
CA ALA A 43 20.51 -3.10 -0.18
C ALA A 43 21.72 -2.48 -0.85
N GLN A 44 21.80 -2.56 -2.17
CA GLN A 44 22.91 -1.93 -2.90
C GLN A 44 22.87 -0.42 -2.76
N LEU A 45 21.71 0.17 -2.83
CA LEU A 45 21.57 1.63 -2.72
C LEU A 45 21.92 2.10 -1.31
N VAL A 46 21.54 1.32 -0.31
CA VAL A 46 21.80 1.69 1.09
C VAL A 46 23.29 1.61 1.39
N ASP A 47 24.01 0.71 0.74
CA ASP A 47 25.45 0.58 0.94
C ASP A 47 26.23 1.70 0.28
N GLY A 48 25.60 2.52 -0.54
CA GLY A 48 26.27 3.63 -1.20
C GLY A 48 26.51 4.79 -0.26
N PRO A 49 27.11 5.88 -0.77
CA PRO A 49 27.35 7.06 0.05
C PRO A 49 26.03 7.70 0.47
N PRO A 50 26.00 8.42 1.59
CA PRO A 50 24.78 9.08 2.04
C PRO A 50 24.27 10.04 0.98
N SER A 51 22.96 10.13 0.84
CA SER A 51 22.32 11.03 -0.11
C SER A 51 21.12 11.67 0.56
N PRO A 52 20.94 12.98 0.43
CA PRO A 52 19.76 13.65 0.99
C PRO A 52 18.50 13.42 0.16
N THR A 53 18.65 12.91 -1.06
CA THR A 53 17.53 12.71 -1.97
C THR A 53 17.20 11.23 -2.05
N PRO A 54 15.96 10.84 -1.80
CA PRO A 54 15.61 9.42 -1.93
C PRO A 54 15.72 8.95 -3.37
N HIS A 55 16.14 7.70 -3.53
CA HIS A 55 16.15 7.05 -4.83
C HIS A 55 14.87 6.28 -5.01
N LEU A 56 14.31 6.35 -6.20
CA LEU A 56 13.08 5.64 -6.51
C LEU A 56 13.35 4.32 -7.20
N ALA A 57 14.55 3.80 -7.06
CA ALA A 57 14.90 2.47 -7.53
C ALA A 57 14.41 2.25 -8.97
N ALA A 58 13.33 1.49 -9.13
CA ALA A 58 12.80 1.17 -10.45
C ALA A 58 12.28 2.38 -11.21
N TRP A 59 12.09 3.51 -10.56
CA TRP A 59 11.47 4.69 -11.15
C TRP A 59 12.45 5.84 -11.36
N ASP A 60 13.71 5.66 -10.99
CA ASP A 60 14.68 6.73 -11.00
C ASP A 60 15.33 6.86 -12.37
N HIS A 61 14.54 7.23 -13.36
CA HIS A 61 15.03 7.46 -14.72
C HIS A 61 14.03 8.34 -15.47
N ALA A 62 14.50 8.90 -16.59
CA ALA A 62 13.63 9.70 -17.44
C ALA A 62 12.64 8.77 -18.14
N VAL A 63 11.39 9.19 -18.22
CA VAL A 63 10.35 8.37 -18.80
C VAL A 63 9.72 9.08 -20.00
N THR A 64 9.22 8.28 -20.94
CA THR A 64 8.43 8.80 -22.05
C THR A 64 6.99 8.98 -21.60
N ILE A 65 6.21 9.69 -22.44
CA ILE A 65 4.79 9.85 -22.16
C ILE A 65 4.10 8.51 -22.05
N ASP A 66 4.42 7.59 -22.98
CA ASP A 66 3.78 6.28 -22.95
C ASP A 66 4.11 5.51 -21.68
N GLU A 67 5.35 5.58 -21.23
CA GLU A 67 5.74 4.93 -19.99
C GLU A 67 5.03 5.54 -18.79
N ALA A 68 4.92 6.87 -18.77
CA ALA A 68 4.22 7.54 -17.69
C ALA A 68 2.76 7.12 -17.64
N LEU A 69 2.10 7.09 -18.81
CA LEU A 69 0.70 6.68 -18.86
C LEU A 69 0.51 5.23 -18.46
N ALA A 70 1.44 4.36 -18.86
CA ALA A 70 1.35 2.96 -18.49
C ALA A 70 1.53 2.76 -16.99
N SER A 71 2.22 3.68 -16.33
CA SER A 71 2.44 3.60 -14.89
C SER A 71 1.22 3.99 -14.07
N LEU A 72 0.33 4.81 -14.63
CA LEU A 72 -0.80 5.34 -13.86
C LEU A 72 -1.71 4.26 -13.30
N PRO A 73 -2.17 3.28 -14.10
CA PRO A 73 -3.03 2.24 -13.51
C PRO A 73 -2.30 1.38 -12.49
N ARG A 74 -0.99 1.22 -12.64
CA ARG A 74 -0.22 0.45 -11.68
C ARG A 74 -0.10 1.17 -10.35
N ILE A 75 0.11 2.49 -10.40
CA ILE A 75 0.15 3.30 -9.19
C ILE A 75 -1.23 3.34 -8.53
N ALA A 76 -2.28 3.48 -9.34
CA ALA A 76 -3.64 3.47 -8.81
C ALA A 76 -3.94 2.14 -8.12
N ALA A 77 -3.46 1.03 -8.68
CA ALA A 77 -3.66 -0.28 -8.05
C ALA A 77 -2.93 -0.35 -6.71
N ALA A 78 -1.74 0.24 -6.61
CA ALA A 78 -1.02 0.30 -5.34
C ALA A 78 -1.81 1.11 -4.32
N GLY A 79 -2.43 2.20 -4.76
CA GLY A 79 -3.29 2.99 -3.87
C GLY A 79 -4.48 2.21 -3.35
N ALA A 80 -5.11 1.43 -4.23
CA ALA A 80 -6.23 0.59 -3.82
C ALA A 80 -5.79 -0.45 -2.78
N GLN A 81 -4.60 -1.00 -2.95
CA GLN A 81 -4.05 -1.96 -2.00
C GLN A 81 -3.87 -1.32 -0.62
N VAL A 82 -3.32 -0.11 -0.57
CA VAL A 82 -3.12 0.60 0.69
C VAL A 82 -4.48 0.91 1.33
N GLU A 83 -5.44 1.35 0.53
CA GLU A 83 -6.77 1.65 1.06
C GLU A 83 -7.44 0.41 1.65
N GLN A 84 -7.28 -0.73 0.99
CA GLN A 84 -7.84 -1.97 1.49
C GLN A 84 -7.20 -2.36 2.82
N HIS A 85 -5.89 -2.17 2.96
CA HIS A 85 -5.21 -2.43 4.21
C HIS A 85 -5.67 -1.47 5.30
N LEU A 86 -5.84 -0.20 4.97
CA LEU A 86 -6.32 0.78 5.93
C LEU A 86 -7.70 0.38 6.46
N THR A 87 -8.61 0.01 5.57
CA THR A 87 -9.94 -0.44 5.97
C THR A 87 -9.85 -1.65 6.88
N GLY A 88 -9.00 -2.60 6.56
CA GLY A 88 -8.81 -3.79 7.38
C GLY A 88 -8.31 -3.45 8.78
N TRP A 89 -7.38 -2.52 8.88
CA TRP A 89 -6.85 -2.11 10.18
C TRP A 89 -7.87 -1.33 10.99
N VAL A 90 -8.72 -0.54 10.33
CA VAL A 90 -9.81 0.14 11.04
C VAL A 90 -10.77 -0.89 11.62
N ARG A 91 -11.12 -1.91 10.83
CA ARG A 91 -11.99 -2.98 11.34
C ARG A 91 -11.36 -3.71 12.50
N ARG A 92 -10.06 -3.94 12.42
CA ARG A 92 -9.35 -4.59 13.53
C ARG A 92 -9.39 -3.73 14.79
N ALA A 93 -9.20 -2.40 14.63
CA ALA A 93 -9.27 -1.49 15.76
C ALA A 93 -10.67 -1.53 16.38
N ARG A 94 -11.72 -1.56 15.56
CA ARG A 94 -13.08 -1.68 16.06
C ARG A 94 -13.26 -2.98 16.83
N ALA A 95 -12.77 -4.08 16.29
CA ALA A 95 -12.89 -5.37 16.96
C ALA A 95 -12.17 -5.38 18.31
N LEU A 96 -11.13 -4.57 18.45
CA LEU A 96 -10.39 -4.44 19.70
C LEU A 96 -11.01 -3.44 20.66
N GLY A 97 -12.12 -2.80 20.27
CA GLY A 97 -12.87 -1.91 21.15
C GLY A 97 -12.67 -0.44 20.91
N ALA A 98 -11.96 -0.03 19.86
CA ALA A 98 -11.78 1.40 19.60
C ALA A 98 -13.09 2.01 19.14
N THR A 99 -13.38 3.20 19.66
CA THR A 99 -14.56 3.94 19.24
C THR A 99 -14.29 4.67 17.94
N TRP A 100 -15.36 5.04 17.25
CA TRP A 100 -15.21 5.85 16.04
C TRP A 100 -14.55 7.19 16.33
N ALA A 101 -14.77 7.74 17.53
CA ALA A 101 -14.10 8.98 17.92
C ALA A 101 -12.59 8.79 17.98
N ARG A 102 -12.14 7.69 18.56
CA ARG A 102 -10.69 7.42 18.65
C ARG A 102 -10.08 7.15 17.29
N ILE A 103 -10.81 6.44 16.44
CA ILE A 103 -10.33 6.17 15.09
C ILE A 103 -10.23 7.47 14.29
N GLY A 104 -11.27 8.32 14.41
CA GLY A 104 -11.21 9.61 13.74
C GLY A 104 -10.05 10.45 14.23
N GLU A 105 -9.81 10.47 15.53
CA GLU A 105 -8.70 11.21 16.09
C GLU A 105 -7.37 10.71 15.50
N ALA A 106 -7.18 9.39 15.43
CA ALA A 106 -5.95 8.82 14.90
C ALA A 106 -5.74 9.18 13.43
N LEU A 107 -6.81 9.31 12.67
CA LEU A 107 -6.72 9.61 11.25
C LEU A 107 -6.85 11.09 10.92
N GLY A 108 -7.00 11.94 11.94
CA GLY A 108 -7.13 13.37 11.72
C GLY A 108 -8.47 13.76 11.12
N MET A 109 -9.52 13.03 11.42
CA MET A 109 -10.85 13.32 10.91
C MET A 109 -11.88 13.25 12.04
N THR A 110 -13.09 13.73 11.79
CA THR A 110 -14.14 13.69 12.81
C THR A 110 -14.64 12.26 12.98
N ARG A 111 -15.31 12.04 14.12
CA ARG A 111 -15.96 10.75 14.36
C ARG A 111 -16.95 10.42 13.24
N GLN A 112 -17.71 11.41 12.81
CA GLN A 112 -18.72 11.21 11.77
C GLN A 112 -18.05 10.83 10.44
N SER A 113 -16.98 11.53 10.09
CA SER A 113 -16.27 11.21 8.85
C SER A 113 -15.68 9.79 8.87
N ALA A 114 -15.12 9.39 10.01
CA ALA A 114 -14.58 8.05 10.13
C ALA A 114 -15.66 7.00 9.98
N TRP A 115 -16.81 7.25 10.64
CA TRP A 115 -17.93 6.34 10.54
C TRP A 115 -18.43 6.22 9.11
N GLU A 116 -18.62 7.36 8.44
CA GLU A 116 -19.12 7.35 7.08
C GLU A 116 -18.20 6.62 6.14
N ARG A 117 -16.90 6.78 6.34
CA ARG A 117 -15.92 6.20 5.42
C ARG A 117 -15.74 4.70 5.63
N PHE A 118 -15.78 4.23 6.87
CA PHE A 118 -15.37 2.87 7.18
C PHE A 118 -16.45 1.93 7.70
N SER A 119 -17.64 2.43 8.03
CA SER A 119 -18.65 1.59 8.68
C SER A 119 -19.52 0.81 7.70
N GLY A 120 -19.47 1.12 6.43
CA GLY A 120 -20.41 0.57 5.47
C GLY A 120 -20.40 -0.94 5.35
N GLU A 121 -19.30 -1.57 5.73
CA GLU A 121 -19.16 -3.00 5.61
C GLU A 121 -19.39 -3.75 6.91
N GLU A 122 -19.75 -3.10 7.96
CA GLU A 122 -19.98 -3.76 9.25
C GLU A 122 -21.30 -4.50 9.34
#